data_b8d39fa1f22146f2b7d06a1ea7a824b8
#
_entry.id   b8d39fa1f22146f2b7d06a1ea7a824b8
#
_cell.length_a   1.000
_cell.length_b   1.000
_cell.length_c   1.000
_cell.angle_alpha   90.00
_cell.angle_beta   90.00
_cell.angle_gamma   90.00
#
_symmetry.space_group_name_H-M   'P 1'
#
loop_
_entity.id
_entity.type
_entity.pdbx_description
1 polymer ?
#
loop_
_entity_poly.entity_id
_entity_poly.type
_entity_poly.pdbx_seq_one_letter_code
_entity_poly.pdbx_strand_id
1 'polypeptide(L)'
;MKVKDYSYTNTEMETIIDEHIHSVRDRLVLKLCFIDGVTHEKIAEHEDVDLTPRQVSNIISKGSLVIVKQLEIRDAAKLDNT
;
A
#
# COMPACT_ATOMS: atom_id res chain seq x y z
N MET A 1 -12.37 -3.75 -3.30
CA MET A 1 -12.08 -2.38 -3.72
C MET A 1 -10.63 -2.26 -4.15
N LYS A 2 -10.34 -1.51 -5.19
CA LYS A 2 -8.99 -1.44 -5.77
C LYS A 2 -8.38 -0.06 -5.52
N VAL A 3 -7.13 -0.04 -5.06
CA VAL A 3 -6.40 1.21 -4.80
C VAL A 3 -6.28 2.05 -6.08
N LYS A 4 -6.11 1.41 -7.22
CA LYS A 4 -5.97 2.09 -8.51
C LYS A 4 -7.19 2.88 -8.96
N ASP A 5 -8.35 2.66 -8.32
CA ASP A 5 -9.57 3.40 -8.61
C ASP A 5 -9.55 4.82 -8.02
N TYR A 6 -8.57 5.11 -7.19
CA TYR A 6 -8.41 6.41 -6.55
C TYR A 6 -7.30 7.21 -7.23
N SER A 7 -7.51 8.53 -7.32
CA SER A 7 -6.48 9.43 -7.85
C SER A 7 -5.48 9.76 -6.72
N TYR A 8 -4.23 9.39 -6.92
CA TYR A 8 -3.18 9.65 -5.93
C TYR A 8 -1.81 9.75 -6.61
N THR A 9 -0.88 10.43 -5.94
CA THR A 9 0.53 10.49 -6.36
C THR A 9 1.35 9.46 -5.58
N ASN A 10 2.56 9.17 -6.05
CA ASN A 10 3.46 8.28 -5.32
C ASN A 10 3.81 8.85 -3.94
N THR A 11 3.95 10.17 -3.83
CA THR A 11 4.22 10.82 -2.55
C THR A 11 3.06 10.63 -1.57
N GLU A 12 1.82 10.76 -2.06
CA GLU A 12 0.64 10.53 -1.22
C GLU A 12 0.59 9.07 -0.75
N MET A 13 0.89 8.13 -1.64
CA MET A 13 0.91 6.71 -1.30
C MET A 13 1.99 6.42 -0.24
N GLU A 14 3.19 6.96 -0.42
CA GLU A 14 4.27 6.79 0.55
C GLU A 14 3.88 7.33 1.92
N THR A 15 3.26 8.51 1.96
CA THR A 15 2.81 9.14 3.20
C THR A 15 1.81 8.25 3.93
N ILE A 16 0.81 7.74 3.21
CA ILE A 16 -0.19 6.85 3.80
C ILE A 16 0.47 5.59 4.38
N ILE A 17 1.35 4.98 3.62
CA ILE A 17 2.04 3.76 4.07
C ILE A 17 2.88 4.06 5.32
N ASP A 18 3.67 5.14 5.30
CA ASP A 18 4.54 5.48 6.42
C ASP A 18 3.77 5.84 7.68
N GLU A 19 2.61 6.48 7.55
CA GLU A 19 1.82 6.89 8.70
C GLU A 19 0.97 5.78 9.30
N HIS A 20 0.48 4.85 8.48
CA HIS A 20 -0.53 3.87 8.89
C HIS A 20 -0.04 2.43 8.95
N ILE A 21 1.10 2.13 8.39
CA ILE A 21 1.70 0.79 8.43
C ILE A 21 2.93 0.83 9.33
N HIS A 22 2.88 0.08 10.43
CA HIS A 22 3.91 0.20 11.47
C HIS A 22 5.11 -0.72 11.30
N SER A 23 5.00 -1.80 10.55
CA SER A 23 6.11 -2.71 10.28
C SER A 23 6.97 -2.20 9.14
N VAL A 24 8.28 -2.07 9.35
CA VAL A 24 9.22 -1.65 8.31
C VAL A 24 9.16 -2.58 7.11
N ARG A 25 9.11 -3.89 7.35
CA ARG A 25 9.00 -4.88 6.29
C ARG A 25 7.70 -4.73 5.49
N ASP A 26 6.58 -4.55 6.19
CA ASP A 26 5.28 -4.39 5.53
C ASP A 26 5.24 -3.10 4.71
N ARG A 27 5.84 -2.02 5.20
CA ARG A 27 5.98 -0.79 4.41
C ARG A 27 6.73 -1.03 3.11
N LEU A 28 7.83 -1.77 3.17
CA LEU A 28 8.62 -2.10 1.98
C LEU A 28 7.79 -2.92 1.01
N VAL A 29 7.09 -3.96 1.49
CA VAL A 29 6.23 -4.80 0.66
C VAL A 29 5.18 -3.96 -0.07
N LEU A 30 4.51 -3.07 0.66
CA LEU A 30 3.45 -2.24 0.08
C LEU A 30 4.00 -1.22 -0.91
N LYS A 31 5.14 -0.62 -0.63
CA LYS A 31 5.78 0.32 -1.57
C LYS A 31 6.23 -0.38 -2.85
N LEU A 32 6.83 -1.56 -2.73
CA LEU A 32 7.23 -2.33 -3.90
C LEU A 32 6.03 -2.70 -4.77
N CYS A 33 4.90 -3.03 -4.14
CA CYS A 33 3.69 -3.41 -4.87
C CYS A 33 2.99 -2.20 -5.50
N PHE A 34 2.67 -1.17 -4.70
CA PHE A 34 1.79 -0.09 -5.15
C PHE A 34 2.51 1.07 -5.82
N ILE A 35 3.79 1.28 -5.55
CA ILE A 35 4.56 2.36 -6.15
C ILE A 35 5.41 1.84 -7.31
N ASP A 36 6.17 0.77 -7.07
CA ASP A 36 7.11 0.24 -8.05
C ASP A 36 6.51 -0.82 -8.98
N GLY A 37 5.32 -1.32 -8.68
CA GLY A 37 4.64 -2.31 -9.53
C GLY A 37 5.29 -3.68 -9.58
N VAL A 38 6.02 -4.06 -8.53
CA VAL A 38 6.70 -5.35 -8.47
C VAL A 38 5.70 -6.47 -8.18
N THR A 39 5.86 -7.62 -8.83
CA THR A 39 4.97 -8.77 -8.61
C THR A 39 5.17 -9.37 -7.23
N HIS A 40 4.14 -10.08 -6.72
CA HIS A 40 4.20 -10.72 -5.40
C HIS A 40 5.37 -11.70 -5.29
N GLU A 41 5.63 -12.48 -6.34
CA GLU A 41 6.73 -13.44 -6.36
C GLU A 41 8.08 -12.74 -6.24
N LYS A 42 8.27 -11.63 -6.95
CA LYS A 42 9.51 -10.88 -6.89
C LYS A 42 9.69 -10.16 -5.56
N ILE A 43 8.59 -9.66 -4.98
CA ILE A 43 8.63 -9.07 -3.64
C ILE A 43 9.07 -10.11 -2.62
N ALA A 44 8.53 -11.32 -2.72
CA ALA A 44 8.87 -12.41 -1.80
C ALA A 44 10.36 -12.77 -1.85
N GLU A 45 10.98 -12.64 -3.02
CA GLU A 45 12.39 -12.93 -3.24
C GLU A 45 13.32 -11.79 -2.79
N HIS A 46 12.78 -10.62 -2.50
CA HIS A 46 13.59 -9.47 -2.08
C HIS A 46 14.30 -9.78 -0.78
N GLU A 47 15.61 -9.49 -0.72
CA GLU A 47 16.44 -9.86 0.42
C GLU A 47 15.99 -9.24 1.75
N ASP A 48 15.36 -8.07 1.70
CA ASP A 48 14.86 -7.38 2.90
C ASP A 48 13.45 -7.82 3.28
N VAL A 49 12.80 -8.63 2.47
CA VAL A 49 11.45 -9.17 2.71
C VAL A 49 11.54 -10.63 3.18
N ASP A 50 12.15 -11.48 2.38
CA ASP A 50 12.40 -12.89 2.70
C ASP A 50 11.14 -13.62 3.21
N LEU A 51 10.08 -13.57 2.42
CA LEU A 51 8.80 -14.19 2.73
C LEU A 51 8.36 -15.09 1.57
N THR A 52 7.34 -15.92 1.83
CA THR A 52 6.69 -16.65 0.74
C THR A 52 5.74 -15.72 -0.02
N PRO A 53 5.42 -16.03 -1.30
CA PRO A 53 4.42 -15.23 -2.04
C PRO A 53 3.08 -15.14 -1.33
N ARG A 54 2.66 -16.19 -0.64
CA ARG A 54 1.41 -16.21 0.12
C ARG A 54 1.44 -15.19 1.27
N GLN A 55 2.56 -15.14 1.99
CA GLN A 55 2.73 -14.17 3.09
C GLN A 55 2.72 -12.74 2.55
N VAL A 56 3.38 -12.51 1.40
CA VAL A 56 3.37 -11.21 0.72
C VAL A 56 1.95 -10.83 0.33
N SER A 57 1.19 -11.75 -0.25
CA SER A 57 -0.20 -11.49 -0.63
C SER A 57 -1.06 -11.12 0.58
N ASN A 58 -0.85 -11.78 1.72
CA ASN A 58 -1.58 -11.45 2.95
C ASN A 58 -1.27 -10.04 3.43
N ILE A 59 0.00 -9.64 3.39
CA ILE A 59 0.42 -8.29 3.77
C ILE A 59 -0.23 -7.25 2.85
N ILE A 60 -0.21 -7.51 1.54
CA ILE A 60 -0.80 -6.61 0.56
C ILE A 60 -2.31 -6.49 0.74
N SER A 61 -3.00 -7.61 0.99
CA SER A 61 -4.45 -7.59 1.22
C SER A 61 -4.82 -6.75 2.44
N LYS A 62 -4.12 -6.95 3.56
CA LYS A 62 -4.38 -6.18 4.78
C LYS A 62 -4.00 -4.72 4.61
N GLY A 63 -2.84 -4.47 4.01
CA GLY A 63 -2.36 -3.11 3.78
C GLY A 63 -3.25 -2.33 2.82
N SER A 64 -3.76 -2.99 1.78
CA SER A 64 -4.64 -2.32 0.82
C SER A 64 -5.94 -1.86 1.46
N LEU A 65 -6.48 -2.59 2.43
CA LEU A 65 -7.67 -2.15 3.17
C LEU A 65 -7.40 -0.86 3.93
N VAL A 66 -6.25 -0.76 4.58
CA VAL A 66 -5.85 0.47 5.29
C VAL A 66 -5.69 1.62 4.31
N ILE A 67 -5.00 1.39 3.20
CA ILE A 67 -4.74 2.42 2.18
C ILE A 67 -6.05 2.92 1.58
N VAL A 68 -6.94 2.02 1.19
CA VAL A 68 -8.24 2.39 0.60
C VAL A 68 -9.04 3.23 1.58
N LYS A 69 -9.07 2.84 2.85
CA LYS A 69 -9.78 3.60 3.88
C LYS A 69 -9.24 5.02 4.00
N GLN A 70 -7.92 5.20 3.98
CA GLN A 70 -7.32 6.53 4.06
C GLN A 70 -7.60 7.35 2.81
N LEU A 71 -7.61 6.74 1.63
CA LEU A 71 -7.96 7.42 0.39
C LEU A 71 -9.43 7.85 0.39
N GLU A 72 -10.33 7.03 0.93
CA GLU A 72 -11.74 7.38 1.07
C GLU A 72 -11.94 8.58 2.00
N ILE A 73 -11.24 8.60 3.13
CA ILE A 73 -11.28 9.71 4.08
C ILE A 73 -10.79 10.99 3.41
N ARG A 74 -9.69 10.93 2.67
CA ARG A 74 -9.13 12.06 1.94
C ARG A 74 -10.12 12.60 0.92
N ASP A 75 -10.74 11.72 0.14
CA ASP A 75 -11.68 12.12 -0.90
C ASP A 75 -12.95 12.72 -0.30
N ALA A 76 -13.44 12.19 0.82
CA ALA A 76 -14.57 12.75 1.54
C ALA A 76 -14.24 14.15 2.05
N ALA A 77 -13.03 14.39 2.57
CA ALA A 77 -12.59 15.69 3.03
C ALA A 77 -12.53 16.69 1.88
N LYS A 78 -12.10 16.27 0.69
CA LYS A 78 -12.08 17.11 -0.49
C LYS A 78 -13.49 17.53 -0.91
N LEU A 79 -14.43 16.59 -0.85
CA LEU A 79 -15.83 16.87 -1.19
C LEU A 79 -16.47 17.87 -0.21
N ASP A 80 -16.13 17.75 1.08
CA ASP A 80 -16.65 18.62 2.11
C ASP A 80 -16.14 20.05 1.98
N ASN A 81 -15.02 20.25 1.29
CA ASN A 81 -14.40 21.56 1.11
C ASN A 81 -14.89 22.30 -0.15
N THR A 82 -15.80 21.70 -0.90
CA THR A 82 -16.41 22.34 -2.08
C THR A 82 -17.78 22.95 -1.80
#